data_432a6d675a370da6c30211d0dd2260c7
#
_entry.id   432a6d675a370da6c30211d0dd2260c7
#
_cell.length_a   1.000
_cell.length_b   1.000
_cell.length_c   1.000
_cell.angle_alpha   90.00
_cell.angle_beta   90.00
_cell.angle_gamma   90.00
#
_symmetry.space_group_name_H-M   'P 1'
#
loop_
_entity.id
_entity.type
_entity.pdbx_description
1 polymer ?
#
loop_
_entity_poly.entity_id
_entity_poly.type
_entity_poly.pdbx_seq_one_letter_code
_entity_poly.pdbx_strand_id
1 'polypeptide(L)'
;MWARNLGNLMMSPLKPIEFLLSLMVMSLLRLAIGVIPMTLLAMFFFDFNVYGIGLPLVAFFCNLIFTSWSLGIFVSGLVLRNGLGAESIVWTLMFGVMPLACIYYPVTVLPHWLQYVAWALPPTYVFEGMRALLIVHVFRADLMIDALLINVGLLIVSFGIFLALLNSARRAGSLLQGGE
;
A
#
# COMPACT_ATOMS: atom_id res chain seq x y z
N MET A 1 1.48 14.76 16.13
CA MET A 1 2.82 15.09 15.62
C MET A 1 2.84 15.44 14.13
N TRP A 2 1.90 14.94 13.35
CA TRP A 2 1.80 15.14 11.90
C TRP A 2 1.36 16.54 11.49
N ALA A 3 0.40 17.13 12.20
CA ALA A 3 -0.23 18.39 11.82
C ALA A 3 0.70 19.62 11.92
N ARG A 4 1.60 19.66 12.89
CA ARG A 4 2.46 20.84 13.11
C ARG A 4 3.56 21.06 12.07
N ASN A 5 3.93 20.03 11.31
CA ASN A 5 4.97 20.13 10.28
C ASN A 5 4.41 20.35 8.85
N LEU A 6 3.12 20.11 8.64
CA LEU A 6 2.49 20.25 7.33
C LEU A 6 2.54 21.70 6.82
N GLY A 7 2.29 22.67 7.70
CA GLY A 7 2.38 24.10 7.35
C GLY A 7 3.80 24.49 6.92
N ASN A 8 4.83 24.07 7.64
CA ASN A 8 6.22 24.34 7.32
C ASN A 8 6.65 23.63 6.02
N LEU A 9 6.16 22.42 5.77
CA LEU A 9 6.44 21.66 4.55
C LEU A 9 5.80 22.31 3.32
N MET A 10 4.62 22.91 3.47
CA MET A 10 3.91 23.61 2.38
C MET A 10 4.44 25.02 2.10
N MET A 11 5.13 25.64 3.05
CA MET A 11 5.88 26.89 2.85
C MET A 11 7.26 26.67 2.22
N SER A 12 7.72 25.44 2.20
CA SER A 12 8.97 25.03 1.52
C SER A 12 8.72 24.96 0.00
N PRO A 13 9.72 25.27 -0.86
CA PRO A 13 9.61 25.20 -2.32
C PRO A 13 9.57 23.76 -2.87
N LEU A 14 9.08 22.80 -2.09
CA LEU A 14 8.97 21.38 -2.45
C LEU A 14 7.91 21.18 -3.53
N LYS A 15 8.29 20.50 -4.59
CA LYS A 15 7.35 20.06 -5.60
C LYS A 15 6.51 18.88 -5.05
N PRO A 16 5.22 18.74 -5.43
CA PRO A 16 4.39 17.62 -4.99
C PRO A 16 5.01 16.24 -5.24
N ILE A 17 5.77 16.10 -6.33
CA ILE A 17 6.45 14.86 -6.68
C ILE A 17 7.61 14.53 -5.72
N GLU A 18 8.36 15.55 -5.28
CA GLU A 18 9.47 15.39 -4.32
C GLU A 18 8.93 14.94 -2.95
N PHE A 19 7.78 15.50 -2.55
CA PHE A 19 7.08 15.07 -1.34
C PHE A 19 6.66 13.60 -1.43
N LEU A 20 6.03 13.19 -2.52
CA LEU A 20 5.62 11.79 -2.70
C LEU A 20 6.81 10.84 -2.75
N LEU A 21 7.89 11.21 -3.46
CA LEU A 21 9.10 10.40 -3.51
C LEU A 21 9.72 10.21 -2.12
N SER A 22 9.74 11.27 -1.31
CA SER A 22 10.24 11.15 0.07
C SER A 22 9.42 10.19 0.93
N LEU A 23 8.09 10.20 0.78
CA LEU A 23 7.21 9.23 1.46
C LEU A 23 7.46 7.80 0.98
N MET A 24 7.66 7.59 -0.32
CA MET A 24 7.97 6.28 -0.90
C MET A 24 9.29 5.73 -0.38
N VAL A 25 10.36 6.55 -0.37
CA VAL A 25 11.68 6.16 0.16
C VAL A 25 11.58 5.83 1.66
N MET A 26 10.90 6.68 2.45
CA MET A 26 10.71 6.42 3.88
C MET A 26 9.91 5.15 4.14
N SER A 27 8.95 4.82 3.28
CA SER A 27 8.20 3.57 3.42
C SER A 27 9.08 2.34 3.19
N LEU A 28 9.98 2.38 2.22
CA LEU A 28 10.96 1.31 1.97
C LEU A 28 11.93 1.13 3.15
N LEU A 29 12.44 2.23 3.71
CA LEU A 29 13.30 2.17 4.88
C LEU A 29 12.59 1.53 6.08
N ARG A 30 11.34 1.94 6.36
CA ARG A 30 10.53 1.33 7.42
C ARG A 30 10.25 -0.15 7.18
N LEU A 31 9.95 -0.52 5.93
CA LEU A 31 9.75 -1.91 5.54
C LEU A 31 11.01 -2.73 5.80
N ALA A 32 12.18 -2.24 5.38
CA ALA A 32 13.45 -2.93 5.60
C ALA A 32 13.76 -3.10 7.09
N ILE A 33 13.58 -2.05 7.90
CA ILE A 33 13.77 -2.09 9.35
C ILE A 33 12.82 -3.09 10.03
N GLY A 34 11.61 -3.28 9.51
CA GLY A 34 10.64 -4.24 10.05
C GLY A 34 10.88 -5.67 9.57
N VAL A 35 11.13 -5.85 8.28
CA VAL A 35 11.26 -7.18 7.65
C VAL A 35 12.56 -7.87 8.04
N ILE A 36 13.68 -7.14 8.10
CA ILE A 36 14.99 -7.74 8.40
C ILE A 36 15.00 -8.43 9.77
N PRO A 37 14.64 -7.79 10.89
CA PRO A 37 14.60 -8.48 12.19
C PRO A 37 13.58 -9.61 12.20
N MET A 38 12.42 -9.44 11.57
CA MET A 38 11.36 -10.45 11.55
C MET A 38 11.80 -11.73 10.80
N THR A 39 12.50 -11.57 9.67
CA THR A 39 13.04 -12.73 8.93
C THR A 39 14.16 -13.42 9.68
N LEU A 40 15.01 -12.66 10.40
CA LEU A 40 16.06 -13.26 11.25
C LEU A 40 15.45 -14.06 12.42
N LEU A 41 14.41 -13.54 13.06
CA LEU A 41 13.68 -14.25 14.12
C LEU A 41 12.98 -15.51 13.57
N ALA A 42 12.37 -15.43 12.37
CA ALA A 42 11.75 -16.59 11.73
C ALA A 42 12.77 -17.70 11.45
N MET A 43 13.96 -17.34 10.99
CA MET A 43 15.05 -18.29 10.78
C MET A 43 15.55 -18.89 12.09
N PHE A 44 15.71 -18.05 13.14
CA PHE A 44 16.30 -18.50 14.41
C PHE A 44 15.34 -19.36 15.25
N PHE A 45 14.06 -19.00 15.32
CA PHE A 45 13.08 -19.68 16.17
C PHE A 45 12.30 -20.79 15.48
N PHE A 46 12.10 -20.68 14.16
CA PHE A 46 11.23 -21.60 13.40
C PHE A 46 11.98 -22.37 12.31
N ASP A 47 13.29 -22.17 12.17
CA ASP A 47 14.09 -22.75 11.08
C ASP A 47 13.48 -22.51 9.69
N PHE A 48 12.73 -21.40 9.57
CA PHE A 48 12.01 -21.05 8.35
C PHE A 48 12.81 -20.04 7.53
N ASN A 49 13.42 -20.52 6.43
CA ASN A 49 14.19 -19.68 5.52
C ASN A 49 13.29 -19.04 4.47
N VAL A 50 12.84 -17.81 4.74
CA VAL A 50 12.03 -17.01 3.80
C VAL A 50 12.76 -16.78 2.48
N TYR A 51 14.08 -16.62 2.52
CA TYR A 51 14.91 -16.39 1.33
C TYR A 51 15.03 -17.64 0.43
N GLY A 52 14.72 -18.81 0.92
CA GLY A 52 14.63 -20.06 0.14
C GLY A 52 13.55 -20.02 -0.95
N ILE A 53 12.58 -19.11 -0.86
CA ILE A 53 11.56 -18.87 -1.90
C ILE A 53 12.22 -18.27 -3.16
N GLY A 54 13.33 -17.56 -3.02
CA GLY A 54 14.09 -17.02 -4.15
C GLY A 54 13.42 -15.85 -4.87
N LEU A 55 13.56 -15.81 -6.21
CA LEU A 55 13.01 -14.73 -7.07
C LEU A 55 11.50 -14.47 -6.91
N PRO A 56 10.64 -15.49 -6.75
CA PRO A 56 9.22 -15.25 -6.47
C PRO A 56 8.95 -14.32 -5.29
N LEU A 57 9.76 -14.39 -4.25
CA LEU A 57 9.64 -13.51 -3.08
C LEU A 57 9.77 -12.04 -3.47
N VAL A 58 10.72 -11.72 -4.34
CA VAL A 58 10.92 -10.35 -4.84
C VAL A 58 9.69 -9.87 -5.60
N ALA A 59 9.12 -10.73 -6.46
CA ALA A 59 7.91 -10.40 -7.22
C ALA A 59 6.72 -10.11 -6.30
N PHE A 60 6.53 -10.90 -5.24
CA PHE A 60 5.49 -10.69 -4.22
C PHE A 60 5.68 -9.36 -3.50
N PHE A 61 6.89 -9.10 -3.00
CA PHE A 61 7.20 -7.85 -2.30
C PHE A 61 7.04 -6.64 -3.20
N CYS A 62 7.54 -6.67 -4.42
CA CYS A 62 7.38 -5.56 -5.36
C CYS A 62 5.91 -5.23 -5.59
N ASN A 63 5.07 -6.21 -5.87
CA ASN A 63 3.64 -5.99 -6.07
C ASN A 63 2.96 -5.40 -4.83
N LEU A 64 3.26 -5.91 -3.62
CA LEU A 64 2.71 -5.37 -2.37
C LEU A 64 3.20 -3.94 -2.07
N ILE A 65 4.46 -3.63 -2.40
CA ILE A 65 5.01 -2.27 -2.27
C ILE A 65 4.26 -1.31 -3.20
N PHE A 66 4.05 -1.68 -4.47
CA PHE A 66 3.28 -0.85 -5.41
C PHE A 66 1.84 -0.61 -4.93
N THR A 67 1.17 -1.64 -4.43
CA THR A 67 -0.15 -1.49 -3.80
C THR A 67 -0.11 -0.52 -2.63
N SER A 68 0.86 -0.68 -1.73
CA SER A 68 1.03 0.18 -0.55
C SER A 68 1.30 1.64 -0.94
N TRP A 69 2.09 1.88 -1.98
CA TRP A 69 2.34 3.21 -2.49
C TRP A 69 1.08 3.84 -3.09
N SER A 70 0.32 3.07 -3.87
CA SER A 70 -0.94 3.56 -4.45
C SER A 70 -1.93 3.99 -3.36
N LEU A 71 -2.12 3.15 -2.34
CA LEU A 71 -2.97 3.47 -1.18
C LEU A 71 -2.41 4.65 -0.38
N GLY A 72 -1.09 4.68 -0.14
CA GLY A 72 -0.42 5.74 0.60
C GLY A 72 -0.55 7.11 -0.07
N ILE A 73 -0.42 7.18 -1.40
CA ILE A 73 -0.61 8.41 -2.18
C ILE A 73 -2.07 8.89 -2.06
N PHE A 74 -3.02 7.98 -2.23
CA PHE A 74 -4.45 8.29 -2.08
C PHE A 74 -4.78 8.85 -0.69
N VAL A 75 -4.33 8.15 0.35
CA VAL A 75 -4.50 8.55 1.76
C VAL A 75 -3.84 9.90 2.05
N SER A 76 -2.64 10.12 1.52
CA SER A 76 -1.94 11.41 1.69
C SER A 76 -2.77 12.57 1.15
N GLY A 77 -3.40 12.38 -0.01
CA GLY A 77 -4.31 13.38 -0.57
C GLY A 77 -5.52 13.67 0.32
N LEU A 78 -6.13 12.61 0.88
CA LEU A 78 -7.27 12.73 1.81
C LEU A 78 -6.89 13.51 3.07
N VAL A 79 -5.74 13.18 3.68
CA VAL A 79 -5.24 13.83 4.89
C VAL A 79 -4.91 15.29 4.63
N LEU A 80 -4.30 15.61 3.50
CA LEU A 80 -4.00 17.00 3.12
C LEU A 80 -5.26 17.85 2.97
N ARG A 81 -6.35 17.28 2.47
CA ARG A 81 -7.61 18.00 2.28
C ARG A 81 -8.45 18.11 3.55
N ASN A 82 -8.58 17.00 4.30
CA ASN A 82 -9.55 16.88 5.40
C ASN A 82 -8.89 16.98 6.80
N GLY A 83 -7.56 17.11 6.87
CA GLY A 83 -6.82 17.17 8.11
C GLY A 83 -6.90 15.87 8.91
N LEU A 84 -6.77 16.00 10.24
CA LEU A 84 -6.78 14.85 11.18
C LEU A 84 -8.11 14.05 11.16
N GLY A 85 -9.21 14.68 10.74
CA GLY A 85 -10.50 13.97 10.60
C GLY A 85 -10.51 12.85 9.57
N ALA A 86 -9.55 12.85 8.62
CA ALA A 86 -9.41 11.78 7.65
C ALA A 86 -8.80 10.49 8.25
N GLU A 87 -8.21 10.54 9.42
CA GLU A 87 -7.54 9.39 10.05
C GLU A 87 -8.51 8.22 10.27
N SER A 88 -9.71 8.49 10.75
CA SER A 88 -10.75 7.47 10.95
C SER A 88 -11.16 6.79 9.62
N ILE A 89 -11.23 7.56 8.53
CA ILE A 89 -11.56 7.05 7.19
C ILE A 89 -10.43 6.12 6.70
N VAL A 90 -9.18 6.51 6.95
CA VAL A 90 -8.00 5.71 6.59
C VAL A 90 -8.02 4.36 7.31
N TRP A 91 -8.26 4.35 8.62
CA TRP A 91 -8.36 3.11 9.40
C TRP A 91 -9.51 2.22 8.92
N THR A 92 -10.67 2.80 8.66
CA THR A 92 -11.84 2.06 8.12
C THR A 92 -11.50 1.42 6.77
N LEU A 93 -10.82 2.15 5.89
CA LEU A 93 -10.41 1.63 4.59
C LEU A 93 -9.39 0.49 4.73
N MET A 94 -8.40 0.63 5.60
CA MET A 94 -7.39 -0.40 5.85
C MET A 94 -8.01 -1.68 6.41
N PHE A 95 -8.90 -1.58 7.41
CA PHE A 95 -9.61 -2.73 7.95
C PHE A 95 -10.58 -3.36 6.96
N GLY A 96 -11.17 -2.58 6.05
CA GLY A 96 -12.04 -3.08 4.98
C GLY A 96 -11.28 -3.82 3.87
N VAL A 97 -10.09 -3.34 3.50
CA VAL A 97 -9.26 -3.98 2.47
C VAL A 97 -8.67 -5.30 2.96
N MET A 98 -8.33 -5.41 4.24
CA MET A 98 -7.66 -6.58 4.81
C MET A 98 -8.40 -7.92 4.57
N PRO A 99 -9.70 -8.07 4.86
CA PRO A 99 -10.44 -9.28 4.54
C PRO A 99 -10.62 -9.49 3.03
N LEU A 100 -10.79 -8.42 2.27
CA LEU A 100 -10.98 -8.52 0.81
C LEU A 100 -9.69 -8.93 0.07
N ALA A 101 -8.54 -8.61 0.62
CA ALA A 101 -7.24 -9.02 0.06
C ALA A 101 -6.95 -10.53 0.20
N CYS A 102 -7.84 -11.30 0.84
CA CYS A 102 -7.72 -12.76 1.00
C CYS A 102 -6.39 -13.23 1.59
N ILE A 103 -5.87 -12.48 2.58
CA ILE A 103 -4.56 -12.74 3.20
C ILE A 103 -4.57 -14.09 3.93
N TYR A 104 -5.63 -14.36 4.69
CA TYR A 104 -5.73 -15.53 5.60
C TYR A 104 -6.49 -16.71 5.02
N TYR A 105 -7.25 -16.53 3.95
CA TYR A 105 -8.10 -17.56 3.32
C TYR A 105 -8.11 -17.40 1.80
N PRO A 106 -8.37 -18.48 1.05
CA PRO A 106 -8.46 -18.41 -0.40
C PRO A 106 -9.72 -17.66 -0.84
N VAL A 107 -9.67 -17.04 -2.03
CA VAL A 107 -10.79 -16.28 -2.62
C VAL A 107 -12.07 -17.10 -2.69
N THR A 108 -11.95 -18.41 -2.87
CA THR A 108 -13.08 -19.35 -2.99
C THR A 108 -13.97 -19.41 -1.75
N VAL A 109 -13.48 -18.98 -0.58
CA VAL A 109 -14.25 -18.91 0.68
C VAL A 109 -15.23 -17.73 0.68
N LEU A 110 -14.96 -16.70 -0.11
CA LEU A 110 -15.82 -15.54 -0.20
C LEU A 110 -17.09 -15.82 -1.02
N PRO A 111 -18.23 -15.19 -0.69
CA PRO A 111 -19.42 -15.18 -1.56
C PRO A 111 -19.07 -14.70 -2.98
N HIS A 112 -19.75 -15.25 -3.99
CA HIS A 112 -19.42 -14.98 -5.40
C HIS A 112 -19.34 -13.48 -5.73
N TRP A 113 -20.26 -12.66 -5.25
CA TRP A 113 -20.23 -11.22 -5.51
C TRP A 113 -19.01 -10.52 -4.88
N LEU A 114 -18.51 -11.03 -3.75
CA LEU A 114 -17.35 -10.49 -3.06
C LEU A 114 -16.03 -10.93 -3.72
N GLN A 115 -16.03 -12.08 -4.40
CA GLN A 115 -14.86 -12.53 -5.18
C GLN A 115 -14.51 -11.55 -6.29
N TYR A 116 -15.51 -10.96 -6.98
CA TYR A 116 -15.25 -9.93 -7.99
C TYR A 116 -14.56 -8.69 -7.38
N VAL A 117 -14.97 -8.28 -6.19
CA VAL A 117 -14.33 -7.17 -5.47
C VAL A 117 -12.92 -7.54 -5.04
N ALA A 118 -12.72 -8.76 -4.54
CA ALA A 118 -11.40 -9.26 -4.16
C ALA A 118 -10.44 -9.28 -5.36
N TRP A 119 -10.86 -9.77 -6.52
CA TRP A 119 -10.06 -9.77 -7.74
C TRP A 119 -9.80 -8.39 -8.33
N ALA A 120 -10.50 -7.34 -7.91
CA ALA A 120 -10.14 -5.96 -8.25
C ALA A 120 -8.93 -5.44 -7.45
N LEU A 121 -8.50 -6.16 -6.40
CA LEU A 121 -7.41 -5.77 -5.52
C LEU A 121 -6.12 -6.53 -5.86
N PRO A 122 -5.01 -5.84 -6.17
CA PRO A 122 -3.72 -6.50 -6.48
C PRO A 122 -3.21 -7.45 -5.39
N PRO A 123 -3.36 -7.18 -4.07
CA PRO A 123 -2.92 -8.10 -3.03
C PRO A 123 -3.55 -9.50 -3.14
N THR A 124 -4.78 -9.60 -3.62
CA THR A 124 -5.47 -10.89 -3.81
C THR A 124 -4.68 -11.80 -4.75
N TYR A 125 -4.21 -11.28 -5.86
CA TYR A 125 -3.36 -12.02 -6.82
C TYR A 125 -2.04 -12.45 -6.20
N VAL A 126 -1.44 -11.57 -5.38
CA VAL A 126 -0.17 -11.87 -4.71
C VAL A 126 -0.36 -13.00 -3.70
N PHE A 127 -1.40 -12.95 -2.86
CA PHE A 127 -1.64 -13.98 -1.85
C PHE A 127 -2.10 -15.31 -2.45
N GLU A 128 -2.89 -15.30 -3.52
CA GLU A 128 -3.22 -16.51 -4.27
C GLU A 128 -1.98 -17.10 -4.98
N GLY A 129 -1.13 -16.26 -5.57
CA GLY A 129 0.13 -16.69 -6.16
C GLY A 129 1.11 -17.26 -5.13
N MET A 130 1.20 -16.64 -3.93
CA MET A 130 2.01 -17.15 -2.83
C MET A 130 1.47 -18.50 -2.33
N ARG A 131 0.17 -18.66 -2.24
CA ARG A 131 -0.51 -19.90 -1.84
C ARG A 131 -0.23 -21.03 -2.84
N ALA A 132 -0.33 -20.72 -4.13
CA ALA A 132 0.00 -21.67 -5.18
C ALA A 132 1.48 -22.14 -5.10
N LEU A 133 2.39 -21.21 -4.81
CA LEU A 133 3.80 -21.54 -4.66
C LEU A 133 4.08 -22.42 -3.43
N LEU A 134 3.47 -22.10 -2.29
CA LEU A 134 3.73 -22.79 -1.02
C LEU A 134 3.04 -24.16 -0.94
N ILE A 135 1.86 -24.33 -1.55
CA ILE A 135 1.08 -25.57 -1.45
C ILE A 135 1.33 -26.47 -2.66
N VAL A 136 1.35 -25.90 -3.87
CA VAL A 136 1.44 -26.66 -5.13
C VAL A 136 2.85 -26.61 -5.72
N HIS A 137 3.76 -25.81 -5.14
CA HIS A 137 5.12 -25.57 -5.63
C HIS A 137 5.20 -25.03 -7.07
N VAL A 138 4.16 -24.34 -7.52
CA VAL A 138 4.08 -23.71 -8.85
C VAL A 138 4.05 -22.20 -8.73
N PHE A 139 5.04 -21.55 -9.33
CA PHE A 139 5.03 -20.08 -9.43
C PHE A 139 4.09 -19.63 -10.55
N ARG A 140 3.02 -18.92 -10.17
CA ARG A 140 2.01 -18.37 -11.07
C ARG A 140 2.43 -16.96 -11.53
N ALA A 141 3.23 -16.91 -12.59
CA ALA A 141 3.69 -15.64 -13.18
C ALA A 141 2.53 -14.81 -13.76
N ASP A 142 1.48 -15.46 -14.26
CA ASP A 142 0.26 -14.83 -14.73
C ASP A 142 -0.38 -13.92 -13.66
N LEU A 143 -0.58 -14.46 -12.45
CA LEU A 143 -1.15 -13.67 -11.35
C LEU A 143 -0.27 -12.48 -10.96
N MET A 144 1.06 -12.62 -11.06
CA MET A 144 1.99 -11.54 -10.74
C MET A 144 1.95 -10.42 -11.77
N ILE A 145 1.79 -10.78 -13.06
CA ILE A 145 1.65 -9.80 -14.14
C ILE A 145 0.32 -9.06 -14.02
N ASP A 146 -0.78 -9.78 -13.75
CA ASP A 146 -2.10 -9.17 -13.55
C ASP A 146 -2.08 -8.22 -12.36
N ALA A 147 -1.47 -8.64 -11.23
CA ALA A 147 -1.28 -7.78 -10.07
C ALA A 147 -0.49 -6.50 -10.41
N LEU A 148 0.57 -6.63 -11.20
CA LEU A 148 1.41 -5.49 -11.60
C LEU A 148 0.63 -4.52 -12.49
N LEU A 149 -0.13 -5.02 -13.46
CA LEU A 149 -0.94 -4.19 -14.35
C LEU A 149 -2.00 -3.39 -13.58
N ILE A 150 -2.70 -4.06 -12.65
CA ILE A 150 -3.68 -3.38 -11.80
C ILE A 150 -2.99 -2.37 -10.89
N ASN A 151 -1.82 -2.69 -10.33
CA ASN A 151 -1.03 -1.79 -9.49
C ASN A 151 -0.63 -0.51 -10.24
N VAL A 152 -0.15 -0.64 -11.49
CA VAL A 152 0.19 0.52 -12.32
C VAL A 152 -1.03 1.40 -12.55
N GLY A 153 -2.17 0.79 -12.88
CA GLY A 153 -3.44 1.52 -13.02
C GLY A 153 -3.85 2.25 -11.75
N LEU A 154 -3.80 1.57 -10.60
CA LEU A 154 -4.12 2.16 -9.30
C LEU A 154 -3.17 3.29 -8.93
N LEU A 155 -1.88 3.16 -9.22
CA LEU A 155 -0.89 4.19 -8.94
C LEU A 155 -1.16 5.46 -9.75
N ILE A 156 -1.48 5.33 -11.03
CA ILE A 156 -1.84 6.46 -11.90
C ILE A 156 -3.12 7.15 -11.38
N VAL A 157 -4.15 6.38 -11.04
CA VAL A 157 -5.41 6.90 -10.51
C VAL A 157 -5.19 7.59 -9.17
N SER A 158 -4.45 6.97 -8.25
CA SER A 158 -4.14 7.54 -6.94
C SER A 158 -3.36 8.84 -7.04
N PHE A 159 -2.41 8.91 -7.97
CA PHE A 159 -1.65 10.14 -8.24
C PHE A 159 -2.55 11.25 -8.79
N GLY A 160 -3.44 10.94 -9.72
CA GLY A 160 -4.43 11.90 -10.25
C GLY A 160 -5.35 12.44 -9.15
N ILE A 161 -5.88 11.54 -8.30
CA ILE A 161 -6.72 11.92 -7.15
C ILE A 161 -5.93 12.77 -6.17
N PHE A 162 -4.69 12.41 -5.86
CA PHE A 162 -3.82 13.19 -4.99
C PHE A 162 -3.66 14.63 -5.48
N LEU A 163 -3.35 14.82 -6.76
CA LEU A 163 -3.21 16.16 -7.35
C LEU A 163 -4.51 16.95 -7.30
N ALA A 164 -5.66 16.32 -7.56
CA ALA A 164 -6.97 16.95 -7.47
C ALA A 164 -7.28 17.39 -6.02
N LEU A 165 -7.03 16.52 -5.04
CA LEU A 165 -7.25 16.81 -3.63
C LEU A 165 -6.29 17.89 -3.11
N LEU A 166 -5.03 17.86 -3.52
CA LEU A 166 -4.04 18.88 -3.20
C LEU A 166 -4.45 20.26 -3.73
N ASN A 167 -4.89 20.33 -4.99
CA ASN A 167 -5.39 21.57 -5.59
C ASN A 167 -6.66 22.08 -4.89
N SER A 168 -7.55 21.17 -4.50
CA SER A 168 -8.73 21.50 -3.70
C SER A 168 -8.37 22.05 -2.33
N ALA A 169 -7.40 21.42 -1.64
CA ALA A 169 -6.91 21.86 -0.34
C ALA A 169 -6.26 23.24 -0.40
N ARG A 170 -5.48 23.51 -1.45
CA ARG A 170 -4.86 24.83 -1.70
C ARG A 170 -5.93 25.91 -1.90
N ARG A 171 -6.98 25.64 -2.67
CA ARG A 171 -8.09 26.61 -2.91
C ARG A 171 -8.93 26.86 -1.66
N ALA A 172 -9.13 25.84 -0.83
CA ALA A 172 -9.91 25.95 0.41
C ALA A 172 -9.14 26.58 1.58
N GLY A 173 -7.81 26.79 1.46
CA GLY A 173 -6.97 27.28 2.55
C GLY A 173 -6.82 26.30 3.72
N SER A 174 -7.29 25.05 3.58
CA SER A 174 -7.30 24.04 4.63
C SER A 174 -5.90 23.61 5.06
N LEU A 175 -4.88 23.86 4.25
CA LEU A 175 -3.48 23.58 4.56
C LEU A 175 -2.94 24.42 5.73
N LEU A 176 -3.53 25.58 6.00
CA LEU A 176 -3.16 26.48 7.09
C LEU A 176 -3.93 26.21 8.38
N GLN A 177 -5.10 25.56 8.29
CA GLN A 177 -5.97 25.25 9.43
C GLN A 177 -5.64 23.92 10.12
N GLY A 178 -4.79 23.10 9.56
CA GLY A 178 -4.40 21.79 10.13
C GLY A 178 -3.47 21.87 11.33
N GLY A 179 -3.32 23.02 11.96
CA GLY A 179 -2.42 23.28 13.10
C GLY A 179 -3.11 23.60 14.42
N GLU A 180 -4.44 23.67 14.48
CA GLU A 180 -5.20 23.89 15.72
C GLU A 180 -5.85 22.62 16.24
#